data_5400d33d2e78796726afb453998477da
#
_entry.id   5400d33d2e78796726afb453998477da
#
_cell.length_a   1.000
_cell.length_b   1.000
_cell.length_c   1.000
_cell.angle_alpha   90.00
_cell.angle_beta   90.00
_cell.angle_gamma   90.00
#
_symmetry.space_group_name_H-M   'P 1'
#
loop_
_entity.id
_entity.type
_entity.pdbx_description
1 polymer ?
#
loop_
_entity_poly.entity_id
_entity_poly.type
_entity_poly.pdbx_seq_one_letter_code
_entity_poly.pdbx_strand_id
1 'polypeptide(L)' 'MADNEVRSVTINMAGVDYLDSSALGMLLMLRDKAAAANKALKLSNVRGAVKQVLEIANFGKLFSIV' A
#
# COMPACT_ATOMS: atom_id res chain seq x y z
N MET A 1 -0.97 2.89 24.30
CA MET A 1 -1.59 3.42 23.12
C MET A 1 -2.77 2.61 22.68
N ALA A 2 -3.79 3.28 22.35
CA ALA A 2 -5.04 2.63 22.02
C ALA A 2 -5.08 2.05 20.62
N ASP A 3 -3.95 1.83 20.01
CA ASP A 3 -3.89 1.38 18.62
C ASP A 3 -4.23 -0.09 18.47
N ASN A 4 -4.53 -0.78 19.55
CA ASN A 4 -4.90 -2.17 19.48
C ASN A 4 -6.13 -2.40 18.62
N GLU A 5 -6.97 -1.39 18.50
CA GLU A 5 -8.20 -1.49 17.73
C GLU A 5 -7.99 -1.21 16.25
N VAL A 6 -6.86 -0.64 15.89
CA VAL A 6 -6.57 -0.38 14.48
C VAL A 6 -6.14 -1.68 13.83
N ARG A 7 -6.96 -2.16 12.90
CA ARG A 7 -6.70 -3.42 12.22
C ARG A 7 -6.28 -3.24 10.78
N SER A 8 -6.41 -2.04 10.25
CA SER A 8 -5.99 -1.77 8.89
C SER A 8 -5.51 -0.35 8.77
N VAL A 9 -4.60 -0.15 7.83
CA VAL A 9 -4.07 1.18 7.50
C VAL A 9 -4.34 1.38 6.02
N THR A 10 -4.96 2.49 5.68
CA THR A 10 -5.24 2.83 4.30
C THR A 10 -4.37 4.00 3.88
N ILE A 11 -3.62 3.84 2.81
CA ILE A 11 -2.81 4.90 2.25
C ILE A 11 -3.56 5.50 1.07
N ASN A 12 -3.82 6.80 1.14
CA ASN A 12 -4.50 7.51 0.08
C ASN A 12 -3.49 7.90 -0.99
N MET A 13 -3.66 7.35 -2.18
CA MET A 13 -2.74 7.57 -3.30
C MET A 13 -3.25 8.62 -4.28
N ALA A 14 -4.27 9.38 -3.90
CA ALA A 14 -4.91 10.33 -4.83
C ALA A 14 -3.96 11.37 -5.38
N GLY A 15 -2.98 11.80 -4.60
CA GLY A 15 -2.01 12.80 -5.05
C GLY A 15 -0.77 12.22 -5.71
N VAL A 16 -0.74 10.92 -5.92
CA VAL A 16 0.44 10.23 -6.47
C VAL A 16 0.21 9.94 -7.94
N ASP A 17 1.03 10.53 -8.79
CA ASP A 17 0.91 10.35 -10.23
C ASP A 17 1.90 9.33 -10.77
N TYR A 18 2.89 8.97 -10.00
CA TYR A 18 3.96 8.12 -10.48
C TYR A 18 4.64 7.40 -9.31
N LEU A 19 5.04 6.16 -9.54
CA LEU A 19 5.82 5.40 -8.57
C LEU A 19 7.08 4.90 -9.24
N ASP A 20 8.22 5.14 -8.60
CA ASP A 20 9.48 4.56 -9.03
C ASP A 20 9.83 3.36 -8.15
N SER A 21 10.98 2.76 -8.42
CA SER A 21 11.39 1.56 -7.66
C SER A 21 11.62 1.87 -6.18
N SER A 22 12.07 3.08 -5.87
CA SER A 22 12.25 3.48 -4.47
C SER A 22 10.92 3.52 -3.74
N ALA A 23 9.91 4.10 -4.38
CA ALA A 23 8.58 4.18 -3.79
C ALA A 23 7.97 2.78 -3.60
N LEU A 24 8.16 1.91 -4.57
CA LEU A 24 7.69 0.53 -4.45
C LEU A 24 8.35 -0.18 -3.28
N GLY A 25 9.66 0.04 -3.10
CA GLY A 25 10.38 -0.53 -1.97
C GLY A 25 9.83 -0.04 -0.64
N MET A 26 9.50 1.24 -0.56
CA MET A 26 8.92 1.80 0.66
C MET A 26 7.56 1.17 0.97
N LEU A 27 6.74 0.95 -0.05
CA LEU A 27 5.45 0.31 0.16
C LEU A 27 5.61 -1.11 0.68
N LEU A 28 6.59 -1.85 0.17
CA LEU A 28 6.87 -3.19 0.68
C LEU A 28 7.32 -3.16 2.14
N MET A 29 8.14 -2.19 2.51
CA MET A 29 8.56 -2.04 3.90
C MET A 29 7.38 -1.75 4.81
N LEU A 30 6.48 -0.89 4.37
CA LEU A 30 5.28 -0.57 5.13
C LEU A 30 4.39 -1.80 5.28
N ARG A 31 4.28 -2.60 4.23
CA ARG A 31 3.52 -3.83 4.28
C ARG A 31 4.09 -4.78 5.31
N ASP A 32 5.41 -4.93 5.32
CA ASP A 32 6.06 -5.82 6.28
C ASP A 32 5.83 -5.35 7.71
N LYS A 33 5.92 -4.05 7.95
CA LYS A 33 5.68 -3.51 9.27
C LYS A 33 4.24 -3.69 9.70
N ALA A 34 3.30 -3.50 8.77
CA ALA A 34 1.89 -3.70 9.06
C ALA A 34 1.63 -5.17 9.40
N ALA A 35 2.21 -6.08 8.63
CA ALA A 35 2.04 -7.50 8.88
C ALA A 35 2.59 -7.90 10.24
N ALA A 36 3.74 -7.34 10.61
CA ALA A 36 4.34 -7.63 11.91
C ALA A 36 3.46 -7.13 13.05
N ALA A 37 2.66 -6.11 12.80
CA ALA A 37 1.74 -5.56 13.79
C ALA A 37 0.33 -6.15 13.68
N ASN A 38 0.16 -7.17 12.83
CA ASN A 38 -1.14 -7.80 12.57
C ASN A 38 -2.17 -6.83 12.00
N LYS A 39 -1.71 -5.93 11.15
CA LYS A 39 -2.57 -4.95 10.50
C LYS A 39 -2.54 -5.17 9.00
N ALA A 40 -3.66 -4.91 8.35
CA ALA A 40 -3.74 -4.95 6.90
C ALA A 40 -3.35 -3.59 6.32
N LEU A 41 -2.65 -3.61 5.20
CA LEU A 41 -2.32 -2.38 4.50
C LEU A 41 -3.14 -2.30 3.22
N LYS A 42 -3.82 -1.20 3.04
CA LYS A 42 -4.67 -0.97 1.87
C LYS A 42 -4.22 0.29 1.14
N LEU A 43 -4.38 0.28 -0.16
CA LEU A 43 -4.09 1.45 -1.00
C LEU A 43 -5.40 1.92 -1.62
N SER A 44 -5.70 3.20 -1.46
CA SER A 44 -6.93 3.76 -1.98
C SER A 44 -6.63 4.83 -3.03
N ASN A 45 -7.59 5.08 -3.89
CA ASN A 45 -7.51 6.10 -4.94
C ASN A 45 -6.31 5.89 -5.86
N VAL A 46 -5.99 4.63 -6.11
CA VAL A 46 -4.95 4.26 -7.07
C VAL A 46 -5.54 4.41 -8.47
N ARG A 47 -4.82 5.10 -9.33
CA ARG A 47 -5.35 5.35 -10.68
C ARG A 47 -4.25 5.54 -11.68
N GLY A 48 -4.63 5.36 -12.95
CA GLY A 48 -3.76 5.64 -14.08
C GLY A 48 -2.48 4.81 -14.07
N ALA A 49 -1.38 5.49 -14.30
CA ALA A 49 -0.07 4.84 -14.39
C ALA A 49 0.32 4.15 -13.08
N VAL A 50 -0.08 4.72 -11.95
CA VAL A 50 0.22 4.12 -10.65
C VAL A 50 -0.39 2.74 -10.55
N LYS A 51 -1.66 2.62 -10.96
CA LYS A 51 -2.33 1.33 -10.93
C LYS A 51 -1.63 0.32 -11.83
N GLN A 52 -1.22 0.74 -13.02
CA GLN A 52 -0.51 -0.13 -13.94
C GLN A 52 0.80 -0.63 -13.36
N VAL A 53 1.57 0.28 -12.73
CA VAL A 53 2.83 -0.10 -12.11
C VAL A 53 2.61 -1.13 -11.02
N LEU A 54 1.60 -0.93 -10.19
CA LEU A 54 1.28 -1.87 -9.12
C LEU A 54 0.84 -3.22 -9.67
N GLU A 55 0.10 -3.23 -10.75
CA GLU A 55 -0.32 -4.48 -11.36
C GLU A 55 0.86 -5.24 -11.97
N ILE A 56 1.75 -4.53 -12.66
CA ILE A 56 2.93 -5.15 -13.26
C ILE A 56 3.82 -5.75 -12.19
N ALA A 57 3.93 -5.09 -11.05
CA ALA A 57 4.72 -5.57 -9.93
C ALA A 57 4.00 -6.62 -9.09
N ASN A 58 2.78 -7.00 -9.48
CA ASN A 58 1.95 -7.97 -8.75
C ASN A 58 1.59 -7.52 -7.34
N PHE A 59 1.56 -6.22 -7.12
CA PHE A 59 1.24 -5.67 -5.80
C PHE A 59 -0.21 -5.94 -5.41
N GLY A 60 -1.08 -6.19 -6.38
CA GLY A 60 -2.46 -6.55 -6.09
C GLY A 60 -2.60 -7.83 -5.28
N LYS A 61 -1.57 -8.68 -5.31
CA LYS A 61 -1.56 -9.90 -4.49
C LYS A 61 -0.99 -9.65 -3.11
N LEU A 62 -0.29 -8.55 -2.93
CA LEU A 62 0.37 -8.23 -1.67
C LEU A 62 -0.40 -7.19 -0.86
N PHE A 63 -1.19 -6.37 -1.52
CA PHE A 63 -1.94 -5.28 -0.92
C PHE A 63 -3.40 -5.38 -1.33
N SER A 64 -4.26 -4.86 -0.46
CA SER A 64 -5.65 -4.62 -0.85
C SER A 64 -5.71 -3.25 -1.53
N ILE A 65 -6.07 -3.25 -2.81
CA ILE A 65 -6.22 -2.02 -3.57
C ILE A 65 -7.71 -1.75 -3.70
N VAL A 66 -8.13 -0.61 -3.19
CA VAL A 66 -9.54 -0.23 -3.16
C VAL A 66 -9.81 1.04 -3.95
#